data_8db3548fde0ed663a93547dca977d928
#
_entry.id   8db3548fde0ed663a93547dca977d928
#
_cell.length_a   1.000
_cell.length_b   1.000
_cell.length_c   1.000
_cell.angle_alpha   90.00
_cell.angle_beta   90.00
_cell.angle_gamma   90.00
#
_symmetry.space_group_name_H-M   'P 1'
#
loop_
_entity.id
_entity.type
_entity.pdbx_description
1 polymer ?
#
loop_
_entity_poly.entity_id
_entity_poly.type
_entity_poly.pdbx_seq_one_letter_code
_entity_poly.pdbx_strand_id
1 'polypeptide(L)'
;MSLPAAFVPGFVMESPSKTLTDAHFLFFSGLTGDVHPIHYDCEYAKRAGADRPLAHGMLLASMTAFGATAVSQQTHGLVFVDQGSRFIKPCYVGDTIRPRLTVERIWQEGKRKFVRLGTEVINQRDEVVLTGFHVYQLQKSSTNEVHHG
;
A
#
# COMPACT_ATOMS: atom_id res chain seq x y z
N MET A 1 0.28 -6.47 23.25
CA MET A 1 0.93 -6.00 22.01
C MET A 1 0.94 -4.48 21.98
N SER A 2 2.05 -3.88 21.68
CA SER A 2 2.22 -2.42 21.60
C SER A 2 2.75 -2.06 20.21
N LEU A 3 2.38 -0.86 19.76
CA LEU A 3 3.06 -0.26 18.61
C LEU A 3 4.51 0.04 19.00
N PRO A 4 5.48 -0.01 18.07
CA PRO A 4 6.83 0.49 18.31
C PRO A 4 6.79 1.92 18.87
N ALA A 5 7.73 2.27 19.74
CA ALA A 5 7.80 3.62 20.33
C ALA A 5 7.89 4.74 19.26
N ALA A 6 8.47 4.43 18.11
CA ALA A 6 8.55 5.34 16.97
C ALA A 6 7.19 5.61 16.28
N PHE A 7 6.15 4.81 16.56
CA PHE A 7 4.83 4.93 15.95
C PHE A 7 4.05 6.08 16.58
N VAL A 8 4.45 7.28 16.22
CA VAL A 8 3.81 8.54 16.64
C VAL A 8 3.35 9.32 15.40
N PRO A 9 2.33 10.17 15.49
CA PRO A 9 1.91 11.01 14.37
C PRO A 9 3.11 11.77 13.77
N GLY A 10 3.23 11.72 12.44
CA GLY A 10 4.35 12.28 11.69
C GLY A 10 5.49 11.30 11.42
N PHE A 11 5.50 10.10 12.02
CA PHE A 11 6.52 9.09 11.70
C PHE A 11 6.32 8.57 10.26
N VAL A 12 7.38 8.63 9.46
CA VAL A 12 7.38 8.27 8.05
C VAL A 12 8.11 6.95 7.84
N MET A 13 7.52 6.09 7.04
CA MET A 13 8.07 4.80 6.60
C MET A 13 8.10 4.77 5.09
N GLU A 14 9.20 4.36 4.50
CA GLU A 14 9.30 4.15 3.05
C GLU A 14 9.50 2.68 2.74
N SER A 15 8.88 2.22 1.67
CA SER A 15 9.16 0.93 1.06
C SER A 15 10.26 1.09 0.01
N PRO A 16 11.03 0.04 -0.29
CA PRO A 16 12.01 0.08 -1.36
C PRO A 16 11.39 0.54 -2.68
N SER A 17 12.11 1.38 -3.42
CA SER A 17 11.70 1.79 -4.76
C SER A 17 11.66 0.60 -5.71
N LYS A 18 10.78 0.66 -6.70
CA LYS A 18 10.58 -0.42 -7.67
C LYS A 18 10.25 0.15 -9.04
N THR A 19 10.97 -0.31 -10.06
CA THR A 19 10.59 -0.04 -11.45
C THR A 19 9.46 -0.99 -11.86
N LEU A 20 8.36 -0.44 -12.32
CA LEU A 20 7.23 -1.20 -12.84
C LEU A 20 7.60 -1.82 -14.19
N THR A 21 7.36 -3.09 -14.33
CA THR A 21 7.60 -3.84 -15.56
C THR A 21 6.32 -4.53 -16.03
N ASP A 22 6.30 -5.00 -17.26
CA ASP A 22 5.23 -5.84 -17.80
C ASP A 22 5.00 -7.12 -16.97
N ALA A 23 6.06 -7.68 -16.37
CA ALA A 23 5.93 -8.81 -15.46
C ALA A 23 5.02 -8.51 -14.26
N HIS A 24 5.12 -7.31 -13.67
CA HIS A 24 4.22 -6.91 -12.58
C HIS A 24 2.77 -6.83 -13.06
N PHE A 25 2.54 -6.29 -14.25
CA PHE A 25 1.20 -6.12 -14.80
C PHE A 25 0.56 -7.48 -15.13
N LEU A 26 1.30 -8.36 -15.79
CA LEU A 26 0.84 -9.71 -16.11
C LEU A 26 0.58 -10.54 -14.85
N PHE A 27 1.46 -10.44 -13.85
CA PHE A 27 1.27 -11.13 -12.58
C PHE A 27 -0.01 -10.63 -11.88
N PHE A 28 -0.24 -9.32 -11.84
CA PHE A 28 -1.44 -8.73 -11.24
C PHE A 28 -2.70 -9.12 -12.02
N SER A 29 -2.65 -9.10 -13.36
CA SER A 29 -3.75 -9.58 -14.22
C SER A 29 -4.07 -11.05 -13.95
N GLY A 30 -3.06 -11.89 -13.81
CA GLY A 30 -3.24 -13.31 -13.49
C GLY A 30 -3.86 -13.54 -12.11
N LEU A 31 -3.51 -12.70 -11.14
CA LEU A 31 -4.03 -12.78 -9.78
C LEU A 31 -5.50 -12.31 -9.69
N THR A 32 -5.85 -11.25 -10.40
CA THR A 32 -7.13 -10.55 -10.25
C THR A 32 -8.15 -10.86 -11.34
N GLY A 33 -7.70 -11.37 -12.49
CA GLY A 33 -8.53 -11.51 -13.69
C GLY A 33 -8.71 -10.21 -14.48
N ASP A 34 -8.09 -9.10 -14.08
CA ASP A 34 -8.12 -7.84 -14.83
C ASP A 34 -7.13 -7.90 -15.98
N VAL A 35 -7.62 -8.37 -17.12
CA VAL A 35 -6.87 -8.57 -18.37
C VAL A 35 -7.20 -7.50 -19.42
N HIS A 36 -7.59 -6.29 -18.99
CA HIS A 36 -7.90 -5.22 -19.92
C HIS A 36 -6.65 -4.85 -20.74
N PRO A 37 -6.75 -4.76 -22.10
CA PRO A 37 -5.57 -4.63 -22.98
C PRO A 37 -4.75 -3.36 -22.77
N ILE A 38 -5.29 -2.32 -22.14
CA ILE A 38 -4.54 -1.10 -21.81
C ILE A 38 -3.31 -1.37 -20.93
N HIS A 39 -3.29 -2.50 -20.22
CA HIS A 39 -2.23 -2.85 -19.27
C HIS A 39 -1.09 -3.67 -19.91
N TYR A 40 -1.27 -4.18 -21.13
CA TYR A 40 -0.24 -5.05 -21.75
C TYR A 40 -0.12 -4.92 -23.28
N ASP A 41 -1.09 -4.30 -23.96
CA ASP A 41 -1.07 -4.09 -25.41
C ASP A 41 -0.66 -2.64 -25.72
N CYS A 42 0.59 -2.48 -26.21
CA CYS A 42 1.15 -1.17 -26.53
C CYS A 42 0.36 -0.44 -27.63
N GLU A 43 -0.17 -1.16 -28.61
CA GLU A 43 -0.94 -0.55 -29.70
C GLU A 43 -2.34 -0.13 -29.22
N TYR A 44 -2.94 -0.90 -28.33
CA TYR A 44 -4.18 -0.52 -27.68
C TYR A 44 -3.96 0.73 -26.80
N ALA A 45 -2.92 0.74 -25.96
CA ALA A 45 -2.58 1.87 -25.10
C ALA A 45 -2.42 3.17 -25.90
N LYS A 46 -1.67 3.13 -27.03
CA LYS A 46 -1.50 4.28 -27.93
C LYS A 46 -2.83 4.79 -28.49
N ARG A 47 -3.69 3.89 -28.98
CA ARG A 47 -5.03 4.28 -29.45
C ARG A 47 -5.90 4.89 -28.36
N ALA A 48 -5.69 4.50 -27.10
CA ALA A 48 -6.36 5.06 -25.93
C ALA A 48 -5.71 6.36 -25.40
N GLY A 49 -4.68 6.86 -26.07
CA GLY A 49 -4.00 8.11 -25.71
C GLY A 49 -2.87 7.96 -24.69
N ALA A 50 -2.39 6.74 -24.45
CA ALA A 50 -1.25 6.48 -23.59
C ALA A 50 -0.04 6.04 -24.42
N ASP A 51 1.15 6.56 -24.13
CA ASP A 51 2.38 6.22 -24.88
C ASP A 51 2.82 4.76 -24.71
N ARG A 52 2.41 4.13 -23.63
CA ARG A 52 2.83 2.78 -23.21
C ARG A 52 1.80 2.19 -22.23
N PRO A 53 1.85 0.87 -21.95
CA PRO A 53 0.91 0.22 -21.05
C PRO A 53 0.79 0.91 -19.70
N LEU A 54 -0.46 1.15 -19.30
CA LEU A 54 -0.85 1.81 -18.06
C LEU A 54 -0.87 0.81 -16.91
N ALA A 55 -0.34 1.18 -15.76
CA ALA A 55 -0.45 0.37 -14.55
C ALA A 55 -1.91 0.28 -14.08
N HIS A 56 -2.32 -0.91 -13.61
CA HIS A 56 -3.60 -1.05 -12.93
C HIS A 56 -3.64 -0.15 -11.69
N GLY A 57 -4.72 0.57 -11.50
CA GLY A 57 -4.87 1.41 -10.30
C GLY A 57 -4.75 0.60 -9.01
N MET A 58 -5.40 -0.57 -8.95
CA MET A 58 -5.33 -1.44 -7.77
C MET A 58 -3.94 -2.06 -7.57
N LEU A 59 -3.14 -2.25 -8.62
CA LEU A 59 -1.73 -2.63 -8.49
C LEU A 59 -0.97 -1.54 -7.74
N LEU A 60 -1.13 -0.26 -8.14
CA LEU A 60 -0.49 0.87 -7.45
C LEU A 60 -0.93 0.97 -5.99
N ALA A 61 -2.21 0.81 -5.72
CA ALA A 61 -2.73 0.80 -4.36
C ALA A 61 -2.10 -0.34 -3.53
N SER A 62 -1.95 -1.54 -4.10
CA SER A 62 -1.33 -2.68 -3.42
C SER A 62 0.16 -2.47 -3.10
N MET A 63 0.86 -1.63 -3.86
CA MET A 63 2.27 -1.29 -3.59
C MET A 63 2.46 -0.50 -2.29
N THR A 64 1.41 0.07 -1.72
CA THR A 64 1.44 0.74 -0.40
C THR A 64 1.32 -0.23 0.77
N ALA A 65 1.37 -1.54 0.54
CA ALA A 65 1.24 -2.54 1.60
C ALA A 65 2.25 -2.32 2.73
N PHE A 66 1.75 -2.18 3.96
CA PHE A 66 2.56 -1.92 5.16
C PHE A 66 3.65 -2.98 5.36
N GLY A 67 3.36 -4.24 5.02
CA GLY A 67 4.30 -5.35 5.11
C GLY A 67 5.60 -5.18 4.31
N ALA A 68 5.62 -4.27 3.33
CA ALA A 68 6.83 -3.94 2.56
C ALA A 68 7.79 -2.99 3.30
N THR A 69 7.37 -2.41 4.42
CA THR A 69 8.22 -1.53 5.23
C THR A 69 9.08 -2.32 6.24
N ALA A 70 10.28 -1.85 6.54
CA ALA A 70 11.14 -2.47 7.54
C ALA A 70 10.50 -2.51 8.94
N VAL A 71 9.65 -1.54 9.26
CA VAL A 71 8.96 -1.42 10.56
C VAL A 71 7.89 -2.50 10.74
N SER A 72 7.37 -3.07 9.65
CA SER A 72 6.33 -4.09 9.72
C SER A 72 6.75 -5.31 10.53
N GLN A 73 8.02 -5.68 10.48
CA GLN A 73 8.57 -6.82 11.24
C GLN A 73 8.60 -6.57 12.76
N GLN A 74 8.54 -5.32 13.18
CA GLN A 74 8.52 -4.92 14.59
C GLN A 74 7.09 -4.72 15.12
N THR A 75 6.08 -4.87 14.25
CA THR A 75 4.68 -4.69 14.61
C THR A 75 3.95 -6.03 14.58
N HIS A 76 3.25 -6.32 15.65
CA HIS A 76 2.46 -7.54 15.75
C HIS A 76 1.01 -7.22 16.09
N GLY A 77 0.09 -8.02 15.56
CA GLY A 77 -1.34 -7.91 15.86
C GLY A 77 -2.03 -6.71 15.24
N LEU A 78 -1.50 -6.16 14.15
CA LEU A 78 -2.22 -5.20 13.31
C LEU A 78 -3.13 -5.93 12.33
N VAL A 79 -4.42 -5.66 12.39
CA VAL A 79 -5.43 -6.15 11.45
C VAL A 79 -5.86 -5.00 10.56
N PHE A 80 -5.78 -5.20 9.26
CA PHE A 80 -6.20 -4.24 8.24
C PHE A 80 -7.74 -4.14 8.24
N VAL A 81 -8.29 -2.96 8.45
CA VAL A 81 -9.75 -2.79 8.62
C VAL A 81 -10.38 -1.81 7.64
N ASP A 82 -9.60 -0.87 7.10
CA ASP A 82 -10.12 0.11 6.15
C ASP A 82 -9.00 0.67 5.28
N GLN A 83 -9.35 1.10 4.08
CA GLN A 83 -8.42 1.77 3.18
C GLN A 83 -9.18 2.66 2.18
N GLY A 84 -8.49 3.67 1.67
CA GLY A 84 -8.94 4.43 0.53
C GLY A 84 -7.76 4.87 -0.31
N SER A 85 -7.99 5.02 -1.61
CA SER A 85 -6.97 5.48 -2.54
C SER A 85 -7.55 6.46 -3.55
N ARG A 86 -6.78 7.50 -3.85
CA ARG A 86 -7.06 8.46 -4.90
C ARG A 86 -5.90 8.44 -5.90
N PHE A 87 -6.21 8.21 -7.16
CA PHE A 87 -5.24 8.18 -8.26
C PHE A 87 -5.09 9.59 -8.81
N ILE A 88 -3.90 10.18 -8.66
CA ILE A 88 -3.62 11.59 -8.98
C ILE A 88 -3.06 11.71 -10.40
N LYS A 89 -2.14 10.81 -10.77
CA LYS A 89 -1.51 10.77 -12.07
C LYS A 89 -1.37 9.33 -12.56
N PRO A 90 -1.40 9.10 -13.88
CA PRO A 90 -1.13 7.77 -14.43
C PRO A 90 0.30 7.33 -14.16
N CYS A 91 0.48 6.04 -13.95
CA CYS A 91 1.78 5.36 -13.95
C CYS A 91 1.81 4.35 -15.09
N TYR A 92 2.98 4.18 -15.67
CA TYR A 92 3.18 3.33 -16.83
C TYR A 92 4.28 2.29 -16.61
N VAL A 93 4.32 1.30 -17.47
CA VAL A 93 5.48 0.39 -17.54
C VAL A 93 6.77 1.22 -17.70
N GLY A 94 7.80 0.90 -16.92
CA GLY A 94 9.08 1.63 -16.88
C GLY A 94 9.14 2.77 -15.87
N ASP A 95 8.02 3.19 -15.26
CA ASP A 95 8.07 4.15 -14.17
C ASP A 95 8.64 3.50 -12.90
N THR A 96 9.49 4.23 -12.19
CA THR A 96 10.00 3.81 -10.89
C THR A 96 9.21 4.49 -9.80
N ILE A 97 8.61 3.71 -8.91
CA ILE A 97 7.77 4.18 -7.83
C ILE A 97 8.41 3.95 -6.47
N ARG A 98 8.10 4.82 -5.52
CA ARG A 98 8.51 4.74 -4.13
C ARG A 98 7.28 4.94 -3.25
N PRO A 99 6.75 3.88 -2.62
CA PRO A 99 5.66 4.00 -1.66
C PRO A 99 6.14 4.61 -0.34
N ARG A 100 5.32 5.49 0.24
CA ARG A 100 5.54 6.13 1.53
C ARG A 100 4.30 6.00 2.39
N LEU A 101 4.49 5.69 3.66
CA LEU A 101 3.44 5.66 4.66
C LEU A 101 3.80 6.61 5.80
N THR A 102 2.81 7.33 6.30
CA THR A 102 3.00 8.27 7.42
C THR A 102 1.96 7.97 8.48
N VAL A 103 2.38 7.84 9.73
CA VAL A 103 1.44 7.74 10.85
C VAL A 103 0.71 9.08 10.98
N GLU A 104 -0.60 9.09 10.68
CA GLU A 104 -1.43 10.28 10.76
C GLU A 104 -2.09 10.41 12.13
N ARG A 105 -2.65 9.31 12.63
CA ARG A 105 -3.46 9.31 13.83
C ARG A 105 -3.43 7.95 14.52
N ILE A 106 -3.41 7.99 15.84
CA ILE A 106 -3.63 6.83 16.71
C ILE A 106 -4.77 7.21 17.65
N TRP A 107 -5.80 6.34 17.77
CA TRP A 107 -6.94 6.62 18.64
C TRP A 107 -7.49 5.34 19.26
N GLN A 108 -8.39 5.52 20.20
CA GLN A 108 -9.09 4.44 20.88
C GLN A 108 -10.60 4.65 20.79
N GLU A 109 -11.32 3.57 20.50
CA GLU A 109 -12.78 3.50 20.52
C GLU A 109 -13.17 2.33 21.45
N GLY A 110 -13.72 2.67 22.60
CA GLY A 110 -13.98 1.67 23.64
C GLY A 110 -12.72 0.95 24.04
N LYS A 111 -12.70 -0.38 23.84
CA LYS A 111 -11.53 -1.24 24.16
C LYS A 111 -10.62 -1.49 22.96
N ARG A 112 -10.91 -0.90 21.79
CA ARG A 112 -10.16 -1.09 20.54
C ARG A 112 -9.24 0.09 20.28
N LYS A 113 -8.02 -0.19 19.89
CA LYS A 113 -7.03 0.82 19.48
C LYS A 113 -6.80 0.72 17.99
N PHE A 114 -6.70 1.87 17.36
CA PHE A 114 -6.53 1.98 15.90
C PHE A 114 -5.34 2.86 15.57
N VAL A 115 -4.78 2.63 14.38
CA VAL A 115 -3.80 3.51 13.76
C VAL A 115 -4.20 3.77 12.31
N ARG A 116 -4.15 5.04 11.91
CA ARG A 116 -4.30 5.47 10.52
C ARG A 116 -2.94 5.84 9.96
N LEU A 117 -2.62 5.26 8.83
CA LEU A 117 -1.44 5.57 8.03
C LEU A 117 -1.90 6.29 6.77
N GLY A 118 -1.41 7.50 6.52
CA GLY A 118 -1.49 8.13 5.21
C GLY A 118 -0.58 7.37 4.24
N THR A 119 -1.01 7.18 3.01
CA THR A 119 -0.25 6.47 1.97
C THR A 119 -0.02 7.37 0.78
N GLU A 120 1.18 7.32 0.22
CA GLU A 120 1.55 7.98 -1.02
C GLU A 120 2.35 7.02 -1.89
N VAL A 121 2.20 7.15 -3.20
CA VAL A 121 3.13 6.58 -4.18
C VAL A 121 3.74 7.74 -4.96
N ILE A 122 5.06 7.79 -4.98
CA ILE A 122 5.85 8.87 -5.61
C ILE A 122 6.62 8.25 -6.77
N ASN A 123 6.62 8.90 -7.93
CA ASN A 123 7.36 8.42 -9.11
C ASN A 123 8.80 8.94 -9.13
N GLN A 124 9.56 8.58 -10.17
CA GLN A 124 10.97 8.98 -10.37
C GLN A 124 11.16 10.48 -10.62
N ARG A 125 10.08 11.24 -10.83
CA ARG A 125 10.12 12.71 -10.99
C ARG A 125 9.71 13.44 -9.71
N ASP A 126 9.67 12.72 -8.57
CA ASP A 126 9.17 13.22 -7.28
C ASP A 126 7.70 13.71 -7.33
N GLU A 127 6.92 13.21 -8.26
CA GLU A 127 5.50 13.50 -8.36
C GLU A 127 4.69 12.46 -7.59
N VAL A 128 3.73 12.93 -6.79
CA VAL A 128 2.75 12.07 -6.15
C VAL A 128 1.75 11.57 -7.20
N VAL A 129 1.68 10.27 -7.39
CA VAL A 129 0.80 9.61 -8.36
C VAL A 129 -0.42 8.95 -7.71
N LEU A 130 -0.32 8.64 -6.41
CA LEU A 130 -1.41 8.11 -5.60
C LEU A 130 -1.31 8.70 -4.20
N THR A 131 -2.46 9.05 -3.62
CA THR A 131 -2.62 9.33 -2.18
C THR A 131 -3.72 8.45 -1.61
N GLY A 132 -3.65 8.19 -0.32
CA GLY A 132 -4.67 7.40 0.34
C GLY A 132 -4.44 7.21 1.82
N PHE A 133 -5.06 6.19 2.35
CA PHE A 133 -4.88 5.82 3.75
C PHE A 133 -5.12 4.33 3.98
N HIS A 134 -4.52 3.84 5.04
CA HIS A 134 -4.83 2.55 5.64
C HIS A 134 -5.22 2.72 7.10
N VAL A 135 -6.19 1.96 7.57
CA VAL A 135 -6.53 1.87 8.99
C VAL A 135 -6.28 0.44 9.47
N TYR A 136 -5.55 0.33 10.55
CA TYR A 136 -5.31 -0.93 11.23
C TYR A 136 -5.89 -0.88 12.64
N GLN A 137 -6.49 -1.98 13.07
CA GLN A 137 -6.86 -2.22 14.46
C GLN A 137 -5.78 -3.05 15.15
N LEU A 138 -5.37 -2.64 16.36
CA LEU A 138 -4.53 -3.45 17.20
C LEU A 138 -5.37 -4.54 17.87
N GLN A 139 -5.00 -5.79 17.65
CA GLN A 139 -5.58 -6.90 18.40
C GLN A 139 -5.05 -6.89 19.84
N LYS A 140 -5.89 -7.28 20.78
CA LYS A 140 -5.45 -7.56 22.13
C LYS A 140 -4.57 -8.82 22.10
N SER A 141 -3.52 -8.85 22.90
CA SER A 141 -2.83 -10.09 23.24
C SER A 141 -3.87 -11.03 23.88
N SER A 142 -4.15 -12.17 23.27
CA SER A 142 -4.77 -13.28 23.96
C SER A 142 -3.72 -13.81 24.93
N THR A 143 -3.74 -13.37 26.16
CA THR A 143 -3.15 -14.14 27.27
C THR A 143 -3.91 -15.46 27.30
N ASN A 144 -3.31 -16.52 26.78
CA ASN A 144 -3.71 -17.87 27.11
C ASN A 144 -3.47 -18.02 28.60
N GLU A 145 -4.51 -17.84 29.41
CA GLU A 145 -4.57 -18.46 30.72
C GLU A 145 -4.62 -19.98 30.47
N VAL A 146 -3.45 -20.59 30.46
CA VAL A 146 -3.33 -22.05 30.61
C VAL A 146 -3.81 -22.32 32.03
N HIS A 147 -5.08 -22.63 32.15
CA HIS A 147 -5.57 -23.29 33.36
C HIS A 147 -4.94 -24.68 33.38
N HIS A 148 -3.87 -24.84 34.16
CA HIS A 148 -3.50 -26.12 34.68
C HIS A 148 -4.51 -26.50 35.75
N GLY A 149 -5.49 -27.33 35.39
CA GLY A 149 -6.32 -28.10 36.29
C GLY A 149 -5.69 -29.44 36.50
#